data_6aac5e5acf7033ca7348e3c07d7e76a3
#
_entry.id   6aac5e5acf7033ca7348e3c07d7e76a3
#
_cell.length_a   1.000
_cell.length_b   1.000
_cell.length_c   1.000
_cell.angle_alpha   90.00
_cell.angle_beta   90.00
_cell.angle_gamma   90.00
#
_symmetry.space_group_name_H-M   'P 1'
#
loop_
_entity.id
_entity.type
_entity.pdbx_description
1 polymer ?
#
loop_
_entity_poly.entity_id
_entity_poly.type
_entity_poly.pdbx_seq_one_letter_code
_entity_poly.pdbx_strand_id
1 'polypeptide(L)'
;MSTLLTALTTAAILLAATGLSEARPDTRTMNCQQLQQLVQSKRAVVLSTGPNTYDRYVRQFGNECDWPQVPMSAYVPTRDGRCPVYKCDEPVGRVP
;
A
#
# COMPACT_ATOMS: atom_id res chain seq x y z
N MET A 1 -44.40 13.72 3.29
CA MET A 1 -43.76 12.58 3.97
C MET A 1 -42.67 11.98 3.12
N SER A 2 -42.94 11.63 1.88
CA SER A 2 -41.94 10.97 1.00
C SER A 2 -40.74 11.84 0.69
N THR A 3 -40.88 13.17 0.67
CA THR A 3 -39.78 14.07 0.37
C THR A 3 -38.67 14.06 1.42
N LEU A 4 -39.01 13.82 2.69
CA LEU A 4 -38.02 13.78 3.76
C LEU A 4 -37.14 12.54 3.67
N LEU A 5 -37.71 11.41 3.30
CA LEU A 5 -36.97 10.18 3.13
C LEU A 5 -35.95 10.26 2.01
N THR A 6 -36.31 10.90 0.91
CA THR A 6 -35.41 11.08 -0.22
C THR A 6 -34.18 11.91 0.14
N ALA A 7 -34.35 12.97 0.92
CA ALA A 7 -33.24 13.82 1.33
C ALA A 7 -32.24 13.07 2.22
N LEU A 8 -32.72 12.25 3.12
CA LEU A 8 -31.87 11.47 4.01
C LEU A 8 -31.03 10.46 3.23
N THR A 9 -31.60 9.81 2.24
CA THR A 9 -30.90 8.84 1.41
C THR A 9 -29.73 9.50 0.65
N THR A 10 -29.97 10.69 0.09
CA THR A 10 -28.93 11.41 -0.63
C THR A 10 -27.74 11.77 0.26
N ALA A 11 -28.00 12.23 1.47
CA ALA A 11 -26.93 12.57 2.41
C ALA A 11 -26.08 11.37 2.76
N ALA A 12 -26.67 10.20 2.96
CA ALA A 12 -25.95 8.99 3.28
C ALA A 12 -25.01 8.56 2.15
N ILE A 13 -25.45 8.68 0.90
CA ILE A 13 -24.62 8.34 -0.26
C ILE A 13 -23.41 9.24 -0.36
N LEU A 14 -23.55 10.52 -0.13
CA LEU A 14 -22.43 11.47 -0.18
C LEU A 14 -21.38 11.17 0.88
N LEU A 15 -21.78 10.81 2.07
CA LEU A 15 -20.85 10.46 3.14
C LEU A 15 -20.05 9.20 2.82
N ALA A 16 -20.71 8.20 2.24
CA ALA A 16 -20.02 6.97 1.86
C ALA A 16 -18.98 7.22 0.77
N ALA A 17 -19.30 8.05 -0.23
CA ALA A 17 -18.37 8.38 -1.29
C ALA A 17 -17.15 9.12 -0.76
N THR A 18 -17.34 10.04 0.18
CA THR A 18 -16.24 10.79 0.78
C THR A 18 -15.28 9.87 1.54
N GLY A 19 -15.80 8.88 2.26
CA GLY A 19 -14.98 7.98 3.04
C GLY A 19 -14.15 7.01 2.22
N LEU A 20 -14.46 6.83 0.93
CA LEU A 20 -13.73 5.90 0.07
C LEU A 20 -12.51 6.51 -0.61
N SER A 21 -12.30 7.81 -0.50
CA SER A 21 -11.16 8.45 -1.16
C SER A 21 -9.86 8.40 -0.38
N GLU A 22 -9.78 7.55 0.68
CA GLU A 22 -8.71 7.60 1.58
C GLU A 22 -7.65 6.65 1.35
N ALA A 23 -6.79 6.76 1.42
CA ALA A 23 -5.51 6.69 1.73
C ALA A 23 -4.83 5.36 1.67
N ARG A 24 -3.61 5.43 1.30
CA ARG A 24 -2.70 4.29 1.31
C ARG A 24 -2.47 3.82 2.74
N PRO A 25 -2.36 2.51 2.96
CA PRO A 25 -1.93 2.04 4.27
C PRO A 25 -0.56 2.60 4.62
N ASP A 26 -0.35 2.88 5.90
CA ASP A 26 0.88 3.49 6.39
C ASP A 26 1.65 2.43 7.17
N THR A 27 2.89 2.17 6.76
CA THR A 27 3.71 1.14 7.38
C THR A 27 3.95 1.41 8.86
N ARG A 28 4.00 2.67 9.25
CA ARG A 28 4.27 3.06 10.64
C ARG A 28 3.13 2.71 11.59
N THR A 29 1.94 2.39 11.07
CA THR A 29 0.78 1.99 11.87
C THR A 29 0.67 0.48 12.02
N MET A 30 1.55 -0.28 11.41
CA MET A 30 1.51 -1.74 11.41
C MET A 30 2.78 -2.30 12.02
N ASN A 31 2.71 -3.53 12.57
CA ASN A 31 3.94 -4.25 12.88
C ASN A 31 4.47 -4.93 11.61
N CYS A 32 5.70 -5.41 11.67
CA CYS A 32 6.37 -5.98 10.50
C CYS A 32 5.61 -7.17 9.92
N GLN A 33 5.10 -8.05 10.78
CA GLN A 33 4.37 -9.22 10.32
C GLN A 33 3.08 -8.84 9.58
N GLN A 34 2.32 -7.89 10.11
CA GLN A 34 1.11 -7.40 9.46
C GLN A 34 1.43 -6.80 8.09
N LEU A 35 2.51 -6.05 8.02
CA LEU A 35 2.92 -5.42 6.77
C LEU A 35 3.27 -6.48 5.73
N GLN A 36 4.06 -7.48 6.11
CA GLN A 36 4.47 -8.54 5.18
C GLN A 36 3.27 -9.36 4.71
N GLN A 37 2.33 -9.63 5.59
CA GLN A 37 1.10 -10.32 5.20
C GLN A 37 0.27 -9.49 4.23
N LEU A 38 0.20 -8.19 4.43
CA LEU A 38 -0.53 -7.30 3.54
C LEU A 38 0.07 -7.31 2.13
N VAL A 39 1.39 -7.16 2.03
CA VAL A 39 2.07 -7.17 0.74
C VAL A 39 1.87 -8.52 0.05
N GLN A 40 2.00 -9.62 0.81
CA GLN A 40 1.83 -10.96 0.24
C GLN A 40 0.41 -11.16 -0.29
N SER A 41 -0.60 -10.72 0.44
CA SER A 41 -2.00 -10.91 0.04
C SER A 41 -2.39 -10.04 -1.15
N LYS A 42 -1.83 -8.84 -1.24
CA LYS A 42 -2.13 -7.92 -2.35
C LYS A 42 -1.24 -8.14 -3.56
N ARG A 43 -0.15 -8.87 -3.39
CA ARG A 43 0.91 -9.09 -4.38
C ARG A 43 1.73 -7.83 -4.66
N ALA A 44 1.06 -6.70 -4.82
CA ALA A 44 1.67 -5.39 -4.95
C ALA A 44 0.75 -4.36 -4.30
N VAL A 45 1.32 -3.42 -3.59
CA VAL A 45 0.54 -2.41 -2.89
C VAL A 45 1.36 -1.13 -2.72
N VAL A 46 0.72 0.01 -2.86
CA VAL A 46 1.34 1.30 -2.59
C VAL A 46 1.15 1.62 -1.11
N LEU A 47 2.25 1.87 -0.43
CA LEU A 47 2.26 2.11 1.01
C LEU A 47 2.90 3.46 1.32
N SER A 48 2.34 4.17 2.28
CA SER A 48 2.97 5.35 2.84
C SER A 48 4.02 4.91 3.86
N THR A 49 5.18 5.53 3.84
CA THR A 49 6.29 5.24 4.76
C THR A 49 6.68 6.44 5.60
N GLY A 50 6.04 7.57 5.38
CA GLY A 50 6.30 8.80 6.09
C GLY A 50 5.25 9.82 5.72
N PRO A 51 5.37 11.07 6.24
CA PRO A 51 4.35 12.09 5.97
C PRO A 51 4.25 12.44 4.48
N ASN A 52 5.36 12.37 3.76
CA ASN A 52 5.39 12.74 2.35
C ASN A 52 6.08 11.70 1.49
N THR A 53 6.27 10.49 2.00
CA THR A 53 6.96 9.43 1.27
C THR A 53 6.04 8.23 1.09
N TYR A 54 6.08 7.65 -0.09
CA TYR A 54 5.35 6.44 -0.40
C TYR A 54 6.03 5.74 -1.57
N ASP A 55 5.74 4.46 -1.72
CA ASP A 55 6.26 3.67 -2.84
C ASP A 55 5.39 2.44 -3.04
N ARG A 56 5.60 1.76 -4.15
CA ARG A 56 4.93 0.51 -4.46
C ARG A 56 5.82 -0.64 -4.02
N TYR A 57 5.26 -1.54 -3.21
CA TYR A 57 5.97 -2.71 -2.71
C TYR A 57 5.33 -3.97 -3.25
N VAL A 58 6.15 -4.99 -3.46
CA VAL A 58 5.73 -6.23 -4.12
C VAL A 58 6.15 -7.41 -3.27
N ARG A 59 5.53 -8.58 -3.50
CA ARG A 59 5.98 -9.79 -2.86
C ARG A 59 7.31 -10.22 -3.46
N GLN A 60 8.08 -10.98 -2.69
CA GLN A 60 9.42 -11.38 -3.09
C GLN A 60 9.41 -12.29 -4.32
N PHE A 61 8.54 -13.27 -4.32
CA PHE A 61 8.48 -14.26 -5.39
C PHE A 61 7.18 -14.11 -6.15
N GLY A 62 7.24 -13.46 -7.29
CA GLY A 62 6.09 -13.20 -8.12
C GLY A 62 6.49 -12.53 -9.41
N ASN A 63 5.51 -12.10 -10.17
CA ASN A 63 5.73 -11.49 -11.47
C ASN A 63 5.22 -10.06 -11.54
N GLU A 64 5.29 -9.35 -10.42
CA GLU A 64 4.79 -7.97 -10.35
C GLU A 64 5.76 -6.94 -10.89
N CYS A 65 7.01 -7.33 -11.19
CA CYS A 65 8.01 -6.40 -11.73
C CYS A 65 8.20 -6.65 -13.22
N ASP A 66 8.33 -5.56 -13.96
CA ASP A 66 8.59 -5.63 -15.41
C ASP A 66 10.09 -5.73 -15.65
N TRP A 67 10.48 -6.78 -16.40
CA TRP A 67 11.88 -6.98 -16.74
C TRP A 67 12.44 -5.71 -17.39
N PRO A 68 13.65 -5.22 -17.07
CA PRO A 68 14.68 -5.93 -16.29
C PRO A 68 14.59 -5.74 -14.78
N GLN A 69 13.54 -5.15 -14.27
CA GLN A 69 13.37 -4.99 -12.85
C GLN A 69 13.02 -6.30 -12.17
N VAL A 70 13.50 -6.46 -10.94
CA VAL A 70 13.21 -7.64 -10.12
C VAL A 70 12.90 -7.16 -8.71
N PRO A 71 12.25 -8.00 -7.88
CA PRO A 71 12.05 -7.65 -6.49
C PRO A 71 13.38 -7.51 -5.75
N MET A 72 13.65 -6.33 -5.23
CA MET A 72 14.88 -6.02 -4.50
C MET A 72 14.52 -5.64 -3.08
N SER A 73 15.37 -6.06 -2.12
CA SER A 73 15.17 -5.74 -0.71
C SER A 73 15.11 -4.25 -0.46
N ALA A 74 14.20 -3.87 0.40
CA ALA A 74 14.09 -2.51 0.91
C ALA A 74 13.65 -2.60 2.37
N TYR A 75 13.87 -1.54 3.13
CA TYR A 75 13.45 -1.50 4.53
C TYR A 75 12.55 -0.30 4.73
N VAL A 76 11.46 -0.52 5.47
CA VAL A 76 10.51 0.54 5.77
C VAL A 76 10.27 0.59 7.28
N PRO A 77 9.92 1.76 7.82
CA PRO A 77 9.65 1.86 9.25
C PRO A 77 8.29 1.22 9.59
N THR A 78 8.25 0.49 10.68
CA THR A 78 7.03 -0.07 11.26
C THR A 78 7.01 0.23 12.74
N ARG A 79 5.95 -0.22 13.42
CA ARG A 79 5.87 -0.03 14.87
C ARG A 79 6.96 -0.77 15.63
N ASP A 80 7.46 -1.86 15.08
CA ASP A 80 8.52 -2.63 15.74
C ASP A 80 9.87 -2.49 15.05
N GLY A 81 10.08 -1.37 14.34
CA GLY A 81 11.36 -1.04 13.75
C GLY A 81 11.37 -1.23 12.25
N ARG A 82 12.56 -1.33 11.69
CA ARG A 82 12.72 -1.50 10.25
C ARG A 82 12.27 -2.89 9.83
N CYS A 83 11.48 -2.93 8.77
CA CYS A 83 10.89 -4.17 8.28
C CYS A 83 11.34 -4.42 6.85
N PRO A 84 11.85 -5.63 6.53
CA PRO A 84 12.24 -5.93 5.15
C PRO A 84 11.02 -6.15 4.28
N VAL A 85 11.07 -5.53 3.11
CA VAL A 85 10.06 -5.67 2.07
C VAL A 85 10.78 -5.68 0.74
N TYR A 86 10.05 -5.73 -0.36
CA TYR A 86 10.63 -5.76 -1.69
C TYR A 86 9.96 -4.74 -2.58
N LYS A 87 10.74 -4.14 -3.47
CA LYS A 87 10.21 -3.26 -4.49
C LYS A 87 10.92 -3.55 -5.82
N CYS A 88 10.31 -3.18 -6.91
CA CYS A 88 10.87 -3.41 -8.23
C CYS A 88 12.02 -2.45 -8.48
N ASP A 89 13.17 -3.01 -8.83
CA ASP A 89 14.34 -2.21 -9.15
C ASP A 89 15.28 -3.04 -10.00
N GLU A 90 16.21 -2.39 -10.67
CA GLU A 90 17.20 -3.10 -11.46
C GLU A 90 18.29 -3.64 -10.54
N PRO A 91 18.76 -4.88 -10.79
CA PRO A 91 19.80 -5.47 -9.97
C PRO A 91 21.06 -4.62 -9.97
N VAL A 92 21.62 -4.41 -8.78
CA VAL A 92 22.87 -3.68 -8.62
C VAL A 92 23.99 -4.56 -9.04
N GLY A 93 25.03 -3.99 -9.59
CA GLY A 93 26.21 -4.75 -9.96
C GLY A 93 26.12 -5.45 -11.30
N ARG A 94 25.10 -5.20 -12.06
CA ARG A 94 24.98 -5.65 -13.41
C ARG A 94 25.79 -4.81 -14.33
N VAL A 95 26.90 -4.45 -13.96
CA VAL A 95 27.71 -3.62 -14.79
C VAL A 95 28.55 -4.47 -15.68
N PRO A 96 28.65 -4.17 -16.92
CA PRO A 96 29.54 -4.88 -17.83
C PRO A 96 30.99 -4.72 -17.41
#